data_de023fc60f26fee72e245e6ea0437d17
#
_entry.id   de023fc60f26fee72e245e6ea0437d17
#
_cell.length_a   1.000
_cell.length_b   1.000
_cell.length_c   1.000
_cell.angle_alpha   90.00
_cell.angle_beta   90.00
_cell.angle_gamma   90.00
#
_symmetry.space_group_name_H-M   'P 1'
#
loop_
_entity.id
_entity.type
_entity.pdbx_description
1 polymer ?
#
loop_
_entity_poly.entity_id
_entity_poly.type
_entity_poly.pdbx_seq_one_letter_code
_entity_poly.pdbx_strand_id
1 'polypeptide(L)'
;MQFKNILLVVNDIEKSKVFYRELFGLEVIADVGGNVMLTERLVLQERKNWEAALGCLVQYGGHDAELYFEESCMDEFLQKLKKWEPGVSPVNYVSTVESASQMEERDWGQRVIRIYDPDYHVIEIAETTEGVVRRLKAEGLSLQEIAEKVRLPLDMIEEEEDAH
;
A
#
# COMPACT_ATOMS: atom_id res chain seq x y z
N MET A 1 -1.64 -23.11 -17.07
CA MET A 1 -2.17 -22.47 -15.83
C MET A 1 -1.73 -21.02 -15.85
N GLN A 2 -2.59 -20.08 -15.44
CA GLN A 2 -2.30 -18.64 -15.42
C GLN A 2 -2.78 -18.05 -14.09
N PHE A 3 -1.90 -17.36 -13.37
CA PHE A 3 -2.30 -16.55 -12.20
C PHE A 3 -3.16 -15.37 -12.68
N LYS A 4 -4.30 -15.15 -12.05
CA LYS A 4 -5.22 -14.07 -12.42
C LYS A 4 -5.26 -12.96 -11.36
N ASN A 5 -5.63 -13.31 -10.15
CA ASN A 5 -5.82 -12.34 -9.08
C ASN A 5 -5.64 -12.99 -7.71
N ILE A 6 -5.55 -12.16 -6.71
CA ILE A 6 -5.72 -12.50 -5.30
C ILE A 6 -7.13 -12.10 -4.88
N LEU A 7 -7.80 -12.95 -4.08
CA LEU A 7 -9.06 -12.62 -3.43
C LEU A 7 -8.79 -12.26 -1.97
N LEU A 8 -9.17 -11.06 -1.61
CA LEU A 8 -9.08 -10.56 -0.26
C LEU A 8 -10.46 -10.67 0.41
N VAL A 9 -10.56 -11.51 1.42
CA VAL A 9 -11.84 -11.75 2.08
C VAL A 9 -12.12 -10.62 3.06
N VAL A 10 -13.25 -9.93 2.88
CA VAL A 10 -13.65 -8.78 3.69
C VAL A 10 -14.98 -9.01 4.39
N ASN A 11 -15.13 -8.45 5.58
CA ASN A 11 -16.33 -8.57 6.39
C ASN A 11 -17.46 -7.66 5.88
N ASP A 12 -17.10 -6.47 5.41
CA ASP A 12 -18.02 -5.46 4.88
C ASP A 12 -17.46 -4.90 3.56
N ILE A 13 -18.03 -5.37 2.45
CA ILE A 13 -17.60 -4.97 1.09
C ILE A 13 -17.74 -3.46 0.87
N GLU A 14 -18.83 -2.84 1.34
CA GLU A 14 -19.06 -1.41 1.11
C GLU A 14 -18.05 -0.56 1.88
N LYS A 15 -17.72 -0.94 3.11
CA LYS A 15 -16.68 -0.30 3.89
C LYS A 15 -15.31 -0.42 3.21
N SER A 16 -14.98 -1.60 2.70
CA SER A 16 -13.73 -1.86 2.00
C SER A 16 -13.65 -1.10 0.66
N LYS A 17 -14.75 -1.03 -0.12
CA LYS A 17 -14.82 -0.19 -1.34
C LYS A 17 -14.47 1.27 -1.03
N VAL A 18 -15.07 1.84 0.01
CA VAL A 18 -14.80 3.22 0.43
C VAL A 18 -13.33 3.40 0.81
N PHE A 19 -12.79 2.47 1.61
CA PHE A 19 -11.39 2.50 2.04
C PHE A 19 -10.42 2.51 0.86
N TYR A 20 -10.55 1.54 -0.05
CA TYR A 20 -9.65 1.41 -1.20
C TYR A 20 -9.82 2.55 -2.22
N ARG A 21 -11.04 3.05 -2.42
CA ARG A 21 -11.28 4.21 -3.27
C ARG A 21 -10.67 5.48 -2.69
N GLU A 22 -10.97 5.80 -1.44
CA GLU A 22 -10.57 7.07 -0.82
C GLU A 22 -9.07 7.16 -0.55
N LEU A 23 -8.41 6.07 -0.14
CA LEU A 23 -6.97 6.09 0.13
C LEU A 23 -6.12 5.77 -1.11
N PHE A 24 -6.54 4.81 -1.92
CA PHE A 24 -5.72 4.28 -3.01
C PHE A 24 -6.25 4.64 -4.40
N GLY A 25 -7.39 5.32 -4.50
CA GLY A 25 -7.99 5.68 -5.79
C GLY A 25 -8.51 4.49 -6.59
N LEU A 26 -8.74 3.34 -5.95
CA LEU A 26 -9.19 2.13 -6.62
C LEU A 26 -10.71 2.13 -6.79
N GLU A 27 -11.15 2.37 -8.01
CA GLU A 27 -12.56 2.31 -8.37
C GLU A 27 -13.01 0.87 -8.66
N VAL A 28 -14.31 0.62 -8.44
CA VAL A 28 -14.89 -0.69 -8.74
C VAL A 28 -14.95 -0.90 -10.26
N ILE A 29 -14.22 -1.90 -10.74
CA ILE A 29 -14.24 -2.32 -12.16
C ILE A 29 -15.44 -3.23 -12.46
N ALA A 30 -15.75 -4.15 -11.54
CA ALA A 30 -16.87 -5.06 -11.67
C ALA A 30 -17.34 -5.52 -10.28
N ASP A 31 -18.64 -5.78 -10.15
CA ASP A 31 -19.27 -6.32 -8.96
C ASP A 31 -20.14 -7.51 -9.37
N VAL A 32 -19.76 -8.71 -8.97
CA VAL A 32 -20.42 -9.95 -9.37
C VAL A 32 -20.71 -10.79 -8.13
N GLY A 33 -21.87 -10.55 -7.51
CA GLY A 33 -22.41 -11.44 -6.48
C GLY A 33 -21.51 -11.65 -5.27
N GLY A 34 -20.93 -10.57 -4.72
CA GLY A 34 -20.05 -10.63 -3.56
C GLY A 34 -18.56 -10.80 -3.90
N ASN A 35 -18.23 -10.69 -5.20
CA ASN A 35 -16.87 -10.54 -5.71
C ASN A 35 -16.75 -9.15 -6.35
N VAL A 36 -15.97 -8.27 -5.77
CA VAL A 36 -15.75 -6.91 -6.24
C VAL A 36 -14.34 -6.75 -6.76
N MET A 37 -14.20 -6.54 -8.05
CA MET A 37 -12.91 -6.32 -8.71
C MET A 37 -12.50 -4.85 -8.57
N LEU A 38 -11.39 -4.58 -7.91
CA LEU A 38 -10.79 -3.24 -7.76
C LEU A 38 -9.66 -3.02 -8.78
N THR A 39 -8.91 -4.06 -9.10
CA THR A 39 -7.92 -4.10 -10.17
C THR A 39 -8.01 -5.46 -10.87
N GLU A 40 -7.29 -5.65 -11.98
CA GLU A 40 -7.19 -6.97 -12.62
C GLU A 40 -6.60 -8.05 -11.70
N ARG A 41 -5.93 -7.65 -10.60
CA ARG A 41 -5.22 -8.55 -9.69
C ARG A 41 -5.73 -8.53 -8.26
N LEU A 42 -6.56 -7.56 -7.87
CA LEU A 42 -7.14 -7.44 -6.53
C LEU A 42 -8.66 -7.50 -6.59
N VAL A 43 -9.22 -8.52 -5.95
CA VAL A 43 -10.66 -8.75 -5.86
C VAL A 43 -11.06 -8.83 -4.38
N LEU A 44 -12.08 -8.10 -3.97
CA LEU A 44 -12.70 -8.26 -2.66
C LEU A 44 -13.73 -9.41 -2.73
N GLN A 45 -13.71 -10.28 -1.75
CA GLN A 45 -14.64 -11.40 -1.63
C GLN A 45 -15.45 -11.25 -0.34
N GLU A 46 -16.78 -11.36 -0.45
CA GLU A 46 -17.64 -11.33 0.71
C GLU A 46 -17.38 -12.55 1.63
N ARG A 47 -17.15 -12.29 2.92
CA ARG A 47 -16.85 -13.30 3.94
C ARG A 47 -17.85 -14.46 3.97
N LYS A 48 -19.16 -14.16 3.93
CA LYS A 48 -20.21 -15.19 4.00
C LYS A 48 -20.09 -16.19 2.85
N ASN A 49 -19.84 -15.71 1.65
CA ASN A 49 -19.69 -16.55 0.46
C ASN A 49 -18.42 -17.40 0.55
N TRP A 50 -17.35 -16.84 1.07
CA TRP A 50 -16.08 -17.54 1.25
C TRP A 50 -16.18 -18.64 2.32
N GLU A 51 -16.75 -18.34 3.50
CA GLU A 51 -16.96 -19.32 4.57
C GLU A 51 -17.88 -20.47 4.11
N ALA A 52 -18.93 -20.16 3.35
CA ALA A 52 -19.80 -21.18 2.78
C ALA A 52 -19.10 -22.09 1.79
N ALA A 53 -18.19 -21.54 0.98
CA ALA A 53 -17.43 -22.31 -0.04
C ALA A 53 -16.37 -23.21 0.61
N LEU A 54 -15.69 -22.76 1.64
CA LEU A 54 -14.62 -23.51 2.32
C LEU A 54 -15.11 -24.40 3.48
N GLY A 55 -16.28 -24.12 4.04
CA GLY A 55 -16.79 -24.82 5.22
C GLY A 55 -16.04 -24.51 6.53
N CYS A 56 -15.31 -23.38 6.59
CA CYS A 56 -14.58 -22.93 7.77
C CYS A 56 -14.70 -21.42 7.96
N LEU A 57 -14.43 -20.95 9.19
CA LEU A 57 -14.47 -19.53 9.51
C LEU A 57 -13.21 -18.82 9.06
N VAL A 58 -13.36 -17.58 8.58
CA VAL A 58 -12.24 -16.68 8.25
C VAL A 58 -11.56 -16.21 9.53
N GLN A 59 -10.23 -16.21 9.52
CA GLN A 59 -9.40 -15.62 10.56
C GLN A 59 -8.64 -14.43 9.95
N TYR A 60 -8.85 -13.25 10.53
CA TYR A 60 -8.17 -12.03 10.12
C TYR A 60 -6.91 -11.78 10.95
N GLY A 61 -6.02 -10.91 10.42
CA GLY A 61 -4.81 -10.48 11.11
C GLY A 61 -3.67 -11.51 11.13
N GLY A 62 -3.58 -12.36 10.11
CA GLY A 62 -2.59 -13.43 10.00
C GLY A 62 -1.13 -12.95 9.87
N HIS A 63 -0.90 -11.76 9.29
CA HIS A 63 0.42 -11.15 9.07
C HIS A 63 1.43 -12.00 8.26
N ASP A 64 0.93 -12.91 7.46
CA ASP A 64 1.70 -13.82 6.61
C ASP A 64 1.68 -13.41 5.12
N ALA A 65 1.00 -12.31 4.82
CA ALA A 65 0.93 -11.68 3.50
C ALA A 65 0.70 -10.17 3.65
N GLU A 66 1.11 -9.41 2.64
CA GLU A 66 0.83 -7.98 2.53
C GLU A 66 0.44 -7.60 1.11
N LEU A 67 -0.35 -6.54 0.99
CA LEU A 67 -0.56 -5.83 -0.26
C LEU A 67 0.51 -4.75 -0.38
N TYR A 68 1.23 -4.75 -1.49
CA TYR A 68 2.29 -3.77 -1.75
C TYR A 68 1.81 -2.72 -2.73
N PHE A 69 1.93 -1.45 -2.36
CA PHE A 69 1.64 -0.29 -3.18
C PHE A 69 2.87 0.61 -3.28
N GLU A 70 3.02 1.28 -4.40
CA GLU A 70 4.02 2.33 -4.60
C GLU A 70 3.34 3.69 -4.72
N GLU A 71 3.94 4.71 -4.08
CA GLU A 71 3.44 6.09 -4.06
C GLU A 71 4.56 7.07 -4.38
N SER A 72 4.38 7.87 -5.41
CA SER A 72 5.36 8.86 -5.83
C SER A 72 5.34 10.14 -4.99
N CYS A 73 4.19 10.45 -4.37
CA CYS A 73 3.96 11.64 -3.55
C CYS A 73 3.68 11.26 -2.08
N MET A 74 4.63 10.57 -1.44
CA MET A 74 4.48 10.02 -0.08
C MET A 74 3.97 11.05 0.94
N ASP A 75 4.39 12.32 0.86
CA ASP A 75 3.95 13.36 1.81
C ASP A 75 2.46 13.69 1.65
N GLU A 76 1.95 13.71 0.42
CA GLU A 76 0.52 13.91 0.14
C GLU A 76 -0.30 12.72 0.63
N PHE A 77 0.20 11.50 0.40
CA PHE A 77 -0.43 10.29 0.92
C PHE A 77 -0.51 10.29 2.44
N LEU A 78 0.57 10.67 3.14
CA LEU A 78 0.59 10.78 4.60
C LEU A 78 -0.38 11.83 5.13
N GLN A 79 -0.55 12.97 4.41
CA GLN A 79 -1.56 13.97 4.77
C GLN A 79 -2.98 13.44 4.58
N LYS A 80 -3.22 12.69 3.51
CA LYS A 80 -4.48 12.03 3.22
C LYS A 80 -4.81 10.99 4.29
N LEU A 81 -3.83 10.17 4.66
CA LEU A 81 -3.95 9.16 5.70
C LEU A 81 -4.28 9.77 7.07
N LYS A 82 -3.64 10.90 7.44
CA LYS A 82 -3.93 11.63 8.69
C LYS A 82 -5.35 12.22 8.75
N LYS A 83 -5.93 12.55 7.60
CA LYS A 83 -7.30 13.07 7.50
C LYS A 83 -8.35 11.97 7.43
N TRP A 84 -7.93 10.74 7.20
CA TRP A 84 -8.83 9.61 7.12
C TRP A 84 -9.40 9.27 8.50
N GLU A 85 -10.68 9.57 8.71
CA GLU A 85 -11.47 9.12 9.85
C GLU A 85 -12.69 8.32 9.35
N PRO A 86 -12.98 7.13 9.87
CA PRO A 86 -12.49 6.47 11.07
C PRO A 86 -11.62 5.24 10.79
N GLY A 87 -10.41 5.28 11.25
CA GLY A 87 -9.79 4.05 11.67
C GLY A 87 -8.93 3.29 10.68
N VAL A 88 -7.96 3.97 10.03
CA VAL A 88 -6.75 3.26 9.63
C VAL A 88 -5.92 3.06 10.89
N SER A 89 -5.79 1.81 11.30
CA SER A 89 -4.87 1.48 12.37
C SER A 89 -3.47 1.30 11.79
N PRO A 90 -2.46 2.03 12.26
CA PRO A 90 -1.08 1.76 11.88
C PRO A 90 -0.71 0.35 12.32
N VAL A 91 0.07 -0.34 11.50
CA VAL A 91 0.64 -1.63 11.86
C VAL A 91 1.81 -1.38 12.79
N ASN A 92 1.62 -1.56 14.08
CA ASN A 92 2.71 -1.57 15.03
C ASN A 92 3.39 -2.95 14.98
N TYR A 93 4.34 -3.12 14.07
CA TYR A 93 5.30 -4.20 14.18
C TYR A 93 6.34 -3.79 15.22
N VAL A 94 6.29 -4.44 16.37
CA VAL A 94 7.38 -4.42 17.34
C VAL A 94 7.75 -3.02 17.82
N SER A 95 6.86 -2.30 18.45
CA SER A 95 7.25 -1.51 19.61
C SER A 95 6.02 -0.94 20.31
N THR A 96 6.09 -0.95 21.58
CA THR A 96 5.34 -0.18 22.58
C THR A 96 5.51 1.33 22.40
N VAL A 97 5.42 1.86 21.18
CA VAL A 97 5.55 3.29 20.94
C VAL A 97 4.24 3.85 20.40
N GLU A 98 3.66 4.67 21.25
CA GLU A 98 2.54 5.57 21.01
C GLU A 98 2.84 6.56 19.89
N SER A 99 2.86 6.13 18.64
CA SER A 99 2.71 7.09 17.55
C SER A 99 2.18 6.40 16.31
N ALA A 100 1.13 6.99 15.78
CA ALA A 100 0.65 6.72 14.44
C ALA A 100 1.82 6.52 13.49
N SER A 101 1.84 5.37 12.81
CA SER A 101 2.64 5.13 11.62
C SER A 101 4.04 5.76 11.68
N GLN A 102 4.99 5.12 12.33
CA GLN A 102 6.37 5.49 12.07
C GLN A 102 6.67 5.08 10.63
N MET A 103 6.72 6.09 9.77
CA MET A 103 7.32 5.95 8.46
C MET A 103 8.78 5.56 8.68
N GLU A 104 9.17 4.43 8.11
CA GLU A 104 10.55 3.97 8.11
C GLU A 104 11.24 4.50 6.86
N GLU A 105 12.44 5.03 7.00
CA GLU A 105 13.33 5.24 5.86
C GLU A 105 14.34 4.09 5.81
N ARG A 106 14.36 3.39 4.68
CA ARG A 106 15.32 2.32 4.41
C ARG A 106 16.71 2.90 4.17
N ASP A 107 17.78 2.08 4.32
CA ASP A 107 19.17 2.49 4.11
C ASP A 107 19.41 3.16 2.74
N TRP A 108 18.66 2.75 1.74
CA TRP A 108 18.70 3.32 0.38
C TRP A 108 17.78 4.52 0.17
N GLY A 109 17.26 5.11 1.24
CA GLY A 109 16.47 6.34 1.22
C GLY A 109 14.98 6.17 0.94
N GLN A 110 14.49 4.97 0.65
CA GLN A 110 13.08 4.73 0.40
C GLN A 110 12.28 4.83 1.70
N ARG A 111 11.24 5.65 1.71
CA ARG A 111 10.28 5.74 2.79
C ARG A 111 9.20 4.67 2.63
N VAL A 112 8.83 4.06 3.74
CA VAL A 112 7.84 2.97 3.78
C VAL A 112 6.91 3.16 4.97
N ILE A 113 5.62 2.91 4.78
CA ILE A 113 4.64 2.86 5.86
C ILE A 113 3.78 1.60 5.73
N ARG A 114 3.42 1.00 6.86
CA ARG A 114 2.48 -0.12 6.90
C ARG A 114 1.22 0.27 7.64
N ILE A 115 0.08 -0.11 7.07
CA ILE A 115 -1.24 0.11 7.65
C ILE A 115 -2.08 -1.15 7.56
N TYR A 116 -3.18 -1.18 8.30
CA TYR A 116 -4.22 -2.19 8.12
C TYR A 116 -5.37 -1.63 7.30
N ASP A 117 -5.95 -2.48 6.46
CA ASP A 117 -7.28 -2.25 5.95
C ASP A 117 -8.35 -2.49 7.05
N PRO A 118 -9.66 -2.24 6.76
CA PRO A 118 -10.73 -2.45 7.76
C PRO A 118 -10.85 -3.86 8.34
N ASP A 119 -10.25 -4.85 7.70
CA ASP A 119 -10.29 -6.26 8.10
C ASP A 119 -8.93 -6.80 8.56
N TYR A 120 -7.97 -5.89 8.84
CA TYR A 120 -6.63 -6.21 9.34
C TYR A 120 -5.72 -6.94 8.34
N HIS A 121 -5.95 -6.74 7.04
CA HIS A 121 -4.95 -7.11 6.05
C HIS A 121 -3.84 -6.07 6.05
N VAL A 122 -2.60 -6.54 5.97
CA VAL A 122 -1.42 -5.67 5.96
C VAL A 122 -1.27 -5.04 4.58
N ILE A 123 -1.06 -3.73 4.56
CA ILE A 123 -0.74 -2.96 3.36
C ILE A 123 0.57 -2.23 3.60
N GLU A 124 1.58 -2.50 2.77
CA GLU A 124 2.80 -1.70 2.69
C GLU A 124 2.65 -0.68 1.58
N ILE A 125 2.95 0.57 1.88
CA ILE A 125 3.06 1.65 0.91
C ILE A 125 4.51 2.11 0.93
N ALA A 126 5.19 1.99 -0.20
CA ALA A 126 6.58 2.37 -0.38
C ALA A 126 6.70 3.57 -1.34
N GLU A 127 7.64 4.46 -1.06
CA GLU A 127 7.97 5.55 -1.97
C GLU A 127 8.55 4.98 -3.26
N THR A 128 8.09 5.47 -4.43
CA THR A 128 8.70 5.06 -5.72
C THR A 128 10.14 5.53 -5.80
N THR A 129 10.95 4.89 -6.64
CA THR A 129 12.33 5.34 -6.91
C THR A 129 12.36 6.80 -7.36
N GLU A 130 11.47 7.18 -8.28
CA GLU A 130 11.27 8.54 -8.74
C GLU A 130 10.95 9.50 -7.56
N GLY A 131 10.04 9.12 -6.67
CA GLY A 131 9.70 9.90 -5.47
C GLY A 131 10.91 10.13 -4.56
N VAL A 132 11.72 9.07 -4.34
CA VAL A 132 12.99 9.16 -3.58
C VAL A 132 13.96 10.13 -4.24
N VAL A 133 14.20 9.98 -5.55
CA VAL A 133 15.12 10.85 -6.31
C VAL A 133 14.69 12.31 -6.21
N ARG A 134 13.42 12.59 -6.50
CA ARG A 134 12.86 13.95 -6.42
C ARG A 134 13.01 14.56 -5.02
N ARG A 135 12.73 13.79 -3.98
CA ARG A 135 12.85 14.25 -2.59
C ARG A 135 14.30 14.53 -2.21
N LEU A 136 15.20 13.58 -2.45
CA LEU A 136 16.63 13.74 -2.11
C LEU A 136 17.28 14.91 -2.88
N LYS A 137 16.86 15.14 -4.12
CA LYS A 137 17.28 16.33 -4.90
C LYS A 137 16.76 17.62 -4.27
N ALA A 138 15.51 17.65 -3.81
CA ALA A 138 14.94 18.81 -3.09
C ALA A 138 15.63 19.06 -1.73
N GLU A 139 16.18 18.02 -1.11
CA GLU A 139 17.03 18.11 0.09
C GLU A 139 18.46 18.60 -0.20
N GLY A 140 18.83 18.75 -1.50
CA GLY A 140 20.08 19.32 -1.95
C GLY A 140 21.19 18.32 -2.30
N LEU A 141 20.87 17.03 -2.38
CA LEU A 141 21.83 16.04 -2.83
C LEU A 141 22.06 16.14 -4.35
N SER A 142 23.31 15.91 -4.79
CA SER A 142 23.66 15.76 -6.19
C SER A 142 23.15 14.41 -6.74
N LEU A 143 22.98 14.30 -8.06
CA LEU A 143 22.58 13.04 -8.70
C LEU A 143 23.54 11.90 -8.38
N GLN A 144 24.83 12.18 -8.25
CA GLN A 144 25.84 11.19 -7.86
C GLN A 144 25.61 10.65 -6.43
N GLU A 145 25.37 11.54 -5.47
CA GLU A 145 25.08 11.15 -4.08
C GLU A 145 23.76 10.37 -3.99
N ILE A 146 22.78 10.75 -4.79
CA ILE A 146 21.51 10.03 -4.89
C ILE A 146 21.75 8.63 -5.45
N ALA A 147 22.45 8.49 -6.57
CA ALA A 147 22.77 7.22 -7.20
C ALA A 147 23.47 6.25 -6.21
N GLU A 148 24.45 6.77 -5.47
CA GLU A 148 25.14 6.01 -4.42
C GLU A 148 24.20 5.57 -3.29
N LYS A 149 23.34 6.47 -2.81
CA LYS A 149 22.37 6.20 -1.73
C LYS A 149 21.34 5.17 -2.15
N VAL A 150 20.70 5.33 -3.31
CA VAL A 150 19.66 4.43 -3.82
C VAL A 150 20.22 3.15 -4.44
N ARG A 151 21.55 3.06 -4.59
CA ARG A 151 22.28 1.92 -5.17
C ARG A 151 21.87 1.59 -6.61
N LEU A 152 21.60 2.63 -7.39
CA LEU A 152 21.27 2.52 -8.81
C LEU A 152 22.34 3.22 -9.67
N PRO A 153 22.55 2.78 -10.91
CA PRO A 153 23.39 3.48 -11.88
C PRO A 153 22.92 4.93 -12.10
N LEU A 154 23.88 5.83 -12.35
CA LEU A 154 23.59 7.26 -12.53
C LEU A 154 22.67 7.53 -13.72
N ASP A 155 22.84 6.81 -14.82
CA ASP A 155 22.01 6.91 -16.02
C ASP A 155 20.54 6.59 -15.73
N MET A 156 20.26 5.63 -14.87
CA MET A 156 18.89 5.35 -14.43
C MET A 156 18.28 6.47 -13.59
N ILE A 157 19.10 7.19 -12.80
CA ILE A 157 18.63 8.33 -12.01
C ILE A 157 18.35 9.54 -12.93
N GLU A 158 19.16 9.72 -13.99
CA GLU A 158 18.94 10.76 -15.00
C GLU A 158 17.65 10.51 -15.81
N GLU A 159 17.35 9.26 -16.16
CA GLU A 159 16.11 8.89 -16.85
C GLU A 159 14.86 9.19 -16.00
N GLU A 160 14.90 8.92 -14.70
CA GLU A 160 13.80 9.25 -13.75
C GLU A 160 13.57 10.77 -13.61
N GLU A 161 14.61 11.59 -13.85
CA GLU A 161 14.49 13.03 -13.85
C GLU A 161 13.80 13.58 -15.12
N ASP A 162 14.11 12.98 -16.28
CA ASP A 162 13.60 13.44 -17.60
C ASP A 162 12.15 12.96 -17.88
N ALA A 163 11.61 12.07 -17.08
CA ALA A 163 10.24 11.51 -17.24
C ALA A 163 9.11 12.49 -16.88
N HIS A 164 9.44 13.78 -16.60
CA HIS A 164 8.55 14.88 -16.23
C HIS A 164 8.91 16.14 -17.00
#